data_3a09e5c470e921309b4ab4477fa5811a
#
_entry.id   3a09e5c470e921309b4ab4477fa5811a
#
_cell.length_a   1.000
_cell.length_b   1.000
_cell.length_c   1.000
_cell.angle_alpha   90.00
_cell.angle_beta   90.00
_cell.angle_gamma   90.00
#
_symmetry.space_group_name_H-M   'P 1'
#
loop_
_entity.id
_entity.type
_entity.pdbx_description
1 polymer ?
#
loop_
_entity_poly.entity_id
_entity_poly.type
_entity_poly.pdbx_seq_one_letter_code
_entity_poly.pdbx_strand_id
1 'polypeptide(L)'
;MKFFEKLKGILKKKKTEEKVEVKVKTKTELEEFCGEDKEVYEALQNTMFLDPRKIGTTMEEAAQKAKGFEKAGDLTRARIEYQKAGGLAIYKGNVKKVIQFFSQCQKLSPNTTYEILKNPERAVQKAREYYTKYLKEEEKK
;
A
#
# COMPACT_ATOMS: atom_id res chain seq x y z
N MET A 1 -44.49 1.31 -16.21
CA MET A 1 -43.37 0.39 -16.15
C MET A 1 -42.12 0.92 -16.82
N LYS A 2 -42.25 1.46 -18.01
CA LYS A 2 -41.12 2.10 -18.68
C LYS A 2 -40.54 3.27 -17.88
N PHE A 3 -41.38 3.94 -17.13
CA PHE A 3 -40.98 5.05 -16.29
C PHE A 3 -40.02 4.61 -15.18
N PHE A 4 -40.30 3.47 -14.55
CA PHE A 4 -39.45 2.96 -13.47
C PHE A 4 -38.07 2.54 -13.96
N GLU A 5 -38.02 1.96 -15.14
CA GLU A 5 -36.76 1.52 -15.70
C GLU A 5 -35.85 2.71 -16.03
N LYS A 6 -36.43 3.80 -16.53
CA LYS A 6 -35.68 5.02 -16.78
C LYS A 6 -35.13 5.62 -15.51
N LEU A 7 -35.94 5.62 -14.44
CA LEU A 7 -35.50 6.12 -13.14
C LEU A 7 -34.36 5.32 -12.56
N LYS A 8 -34.45 4.00 -12.65
CA LYS A 8 -33.38 3.13 -12.17
C LYS A 8 -32.08 3.35 -12.93
N GLY A 9 -32.17 3.55 -14.24
CA GLY A 9 -30.98 3.80 -15.07
C GLY A 9 -30.32 5.13 -14.71
N ILE A 10 -31.13 6.15 -14.50
CA ILE A 10 -30.64 7.47 -14.14
C ILE A 10 -29.97 7.45 -12.77
N LEU A 11 -30.58 6.77 -11.80
CA LEU A 11 -30.02 6.65 -10.46
C LEU A 11 -28.69 5.91 -10.45
N LYS A 12 -28.60 4.83 -11.23
CA LYS A 12 -27.36 4.09 -11.37
C LYS A 12 -26.24 4.94 -11.97
N LYS A 13 -26.56 5.71 -12.99
CA LYS A 13 -25.59 6.60 -13.62
C LYS A 13 -25.09 7.65 -12.63
N LYS A 14 -25.98 8.26 -11.87
CA LYS A 14 -25.60 9.25 -10.88
C LYS A 14 -24.67 8.69 -9.83
N LYS A 15 -24.97 7.49 -9.30
CA LYS A 15 -24.10 6.84 -8.33
C LYS A 15 -22.72 6.55 -8.87
N THR A 16 -22.65 6.09 -10.10
CA THR A 16 -21.38 5.79 -10.75
C THR A 16 -20.57 7.07 -10.98
N GLU A 17 -21.21 8.11 -11.45
CA GLU A 17 -20.58 9.40 -11.69
C GLU A 17 -20.04 10.00 -10.39
N GLU A 18 -20.83 9.94 -9.32
CA GLU A 18 -20.40 10.44 -8.01
C GLU A 18 -19.16 9.72 -7.51
N LYS A 19 -19.11 8.40 -7.65
CA LYS A 19 -17.94 7.62 -7.25
C LYS A 19 -16.71 7.99 -8.05
N VAL A 20 -16.86 8.17 -9.36
CA VAL A 20 -15.74 8.55 -10.21
C VAL A 20 -15.27 9.97 -9.86
N GLU A 21 -16.16 10.89 -9.63
CA GLU A 21 -15.81 12.25 -9.25
C GLU A 21 -15.04 12.30 -7.93
N VAL A 22 -15.50 11.54 -6.94
CA VAL A 22 -14.82 11.49 -5.65
C VAL A 22 -13.39 10.96 -5.81
N LYS A 23 -13.19 9.93 -6.62
CA LYS A 23 -11.85 9.40 -6.88
C LYS A 23 -10.95 10.40 -7.60
N VAL A 24 -11.49 11.16 -8.53
CA VAL A 24 -10.72 12.14 -9.28
C VAL A 24 -10.36 13.35 -8.42
N LYS A 25 -11.27 13.78 -7.56
CA LYS A 25 -11.08 14.97 -6.74
C LYS A 25 -10.18 14.76 -5.53
N THR A 26 -10.09 13.51 -5.03
CA THR A 26 -9.37 13.24 -3.78
C THR A 26 -7.97 12.72 -4.07
N LYS A 27 -7.02 13.62 -4.18
CA LYS A 27 -5.62 13.24 -4.17
C LYS A 27 -5.23 12.99 -2.72
N THR A 28 -4.56 11.86 -2.49
CA THR A 28 -4.06 11.55 -1.15
C THR A 28 -2.88 12.44 -0.82
N GLU A 29 -2.59 12.58 0.46
CA GLU A 29 -1.41 13.31 0.90
C GLU A 29 -0.14 12.72 0.31
N LEU A 30 -0.08 11.40 0.18
CA LEU A 30 1.06 10.71 -0.40
C LEU A 30 1.23 11.08 -1.88
N GLU A 31 0.13 11.12 -2.62
CA GLU A 31 0.17 11.47 -4.03
C GLU A 31 0.68 12.89 -4.23
N GLU A 32 0.20 13.83 -3.43
CA GLU A 32 0.67 15.22 -3.47
C GLU A 32 2.13 15.33 -3.06
N PHE A 33 2.53 14.57 -2.04
CA PHE A 33 3.89 14.59 -1.56
C PHE A 33 4.88 14.08 -2.60
N CYS A 34 4.53 13.03 -3.33
CA CYS A 34 5.38 12.50 -4.40
C CYS A 34 5.43 13.43 -5.62
N GLY A 35 4.37 14.25 -5.79
CA GLY A 35 4.33 15.26 -6.85
C GLY A 35 4.51 14.68 -8.24
N GLU A 36 5.55 15.12 -8.94
CA GLU A 36 5.83 14.69 -10.30
C GLU A 36 6.49 13.31 -10.37
N ASP A 37 6.97 12.79 -9.25
CA ASP A 37 7.64 11.50 -9.20
C ASP A 37 6.60 10.37 -9.14
N LYS A 38 5.99 10.11 -10.26
CA LYS A 38 4.96 9.10 -10.40
C LYS A 38 5.46 7.70 -10.13
N GLU A 39 6.70 7.43 -10.48
CA GLU A 39 7.31 6.14 -10.27
C GLU A 39 7.41 5.79 -8.79
N VAL A 40 7.83 6.74 -7.99
CA VAL A 40 7.89 6.57 -6.53
C VAL A 40 6.48 6.43 -5.95
N TYR A 41 5.54 7.24 -6.43
CA TYR A 41 4.16 7.13 -5.96
C TYR A 41 3.58 5.74 -6.23
N GLU A 42 3.78 5.22 -7.44
CA GLU A 42 3.32 3.88 -7.80
C GLU A 42 3.98 2.82 -6.92
N ALA A 43 5.25 3.00 -6.59
CA ALA A 43 5.96 2.08 -5.71
C ALA A 43 5.37 2.07 -4.31
N LEU A 44 4.99 3.23 -3.79
CA LEU A 44 4.57 3.38 -2.40
C LEU A 44 3.07 3.20 -2.16
N GLN A 45 2.23 3.48 -3.15
CA GLN A 45 0.78 3.48 -2.95
C GLN A 45 0.22 2.12 -2.48
N ASN A 46 0.84 1.02 -2.90
CA ASN A 46 0.39 -0.32 -2.56
C ASN A 46 1.27 -1.01 -1.52
N THR A 47 2.30 -0.37 -1.04
CA THR A 47 3.29 -1.01 -0.16
C THR A 47 3.47 -0.28 1.16
N MET A 48 3.30 1.03 1.17
CA MET A 48 3.57 1.86 2.32
C MET A 48 2.32 2.02 3.20
N PHE A 49 2.49 1.88 4.51
CA PHE A 49 1.44 2.26 5.46
C PHE A 49 1.52 3.75 5.74
N LEU A 50 0.39 4.42 5.74
CA LEU A 50 0.36 5.85 6.05
C LEU A 50 0.70 6.13 7.50
N ASP A 51 0.26 5.25 8.40
CA ASP A 51 0.64 5.32 9.81
C ASP A 51 0.99 3.92 10.32
N PRO A 52 2.27 3.52 10.17
CA PRO A 52 2.68 2.17 10.56
C PRO A 52 2.55 1.90 12.06
N ARG A 53 2.49 2.93 12.87
CA ARG A 53 2.37 2.78 14.33
C ARG A 53 1.04 2.16 14.74
N LYS A 54 0.04 2.22 13.86
CA LYS A 54 -1.29 1.67 14.12
C LYS A 54 -1.43 0.21 13.73
N ILE A 55 -0.40 -0.39 13.16
CA ILE A 55 -0.48 -1.76 12.62
C ILE A 55 -0.55 -2.81 13.74
N GLY A 56 0.03 -2.53 14.91
CA GLY A 56 -0.10 -3.41 16.06
C GLY A 56 0.70 -4.70 16.01
N THR A 57 1.65 -4.80 15.09
CA THR A 57 2.54 -5.95 15.01
C THR A 57 3.93 -5.46 14.61
N THR A 58 4.94 -6.32 14.81
CA THR A 58 6.30 -5.98 14.37
C THR A 58 6.59 -6.61 13.03
N MET A 59 7.64 -6.11 12.39
CA MET A 59 8.12 -6.66 11.12
C MET A 59 8.47 -8.15 11.27
N GLU A 60 9.12 -8.50 12.37
CA GLU A 60 9.55 -9.87 12.64
C GLU A 60 8.35 -10.80 12.87
N GLU A 61 7.36 -10.34 13.61
CA GLU A 61 6.15 -11.13 13.85
C GLU A 61 5.38 -11.39 12.56
N ALA A 62 5.24 -10.35 11.74
CA ALA A 62 4.56 -10.50 10.45
C ALA A 62 5.31 -11.48 9.54
N ALA A 63 6.64 -11.38 9.52
CA ALA A 63 7.47 -12.29 8.72
C ALA A 63 7.34 -13.74 9.18
N GLN A 64 7.27 -13.97 10.48
CA GLN A 64 7.09 -15.31 11.03
C GLN A 64 5.72 -15.88 10.67
N LYS A 65 4.68 -15.08 10.79
CA LYS A 65 3.34 -15.51 10.37
C LYS A 65 3.31 -15.86 8.89
N ALA A 66 3.97 -15.04 8.07
CA ALA A 66 4.04 -15.29 6.64
C ALA A 66 4.67 -16.65 6.34
N LYS A 67 5.78 -16.97 7.00
CA LYS A 67 6.45 -18.25 6.82
C LYS A 67 5.56 -19.41 7.25
N GLY A 68 4.82 -19.24 8.33
CA GLY A 68 3.89 -20.25 8.82
C GLY A 68 2.77 -20.53 7.81
N PHE A 69 2.18 -19.49 7.27
CA PHE A 69 1.14 -19.63 6.24
C PHE A 69 1.71 -20.26 4.97
N GLU A 70 2.91 -19.88 4.59
CA GLU A 70 3.57 -20.44 3.41
C GLU A 70 3.77 -21.94 3.56
N LYS A 71 4.26 -22.39 4.72
CA LYS A 71 4.42 -23.80 5.00
C LYS A 71 3.11 -24.56 4.99
N ALA A 72 2.03 -23.91 5.43
CA ALA A 72 0.69 -24.51 5.45
C ALA A 72 0.02 -24.51 4.08
N GLY A 73 0.67 -23.91 3.08
CA GLY A 73 0.10 -23.82 1.74
C GLY A 73 -0.89 -22.68 1.54
N ASP A 74 -1.08 -21.84 2.54
CA ASP A 74 -1.96 -20.69 2.45
C ASP A 74 -1.20 -19.50 1.90
N LEU A 75 -1.03 -19.48 0.58
CA LEU A 75 -0.19 -18.49 -0.08
C LEU A 75 -0.79 -17.09 -0.07
N THR A 76 -2.11 -17.00 -0.02
CA THR A 76 -2.78 -15.70 0.05
C THR A 76 -2.48 -14.99 1.36
N ARG A 77 -2.63 -15.70 2.50
CA ARG A 77 -2.31 -15.11 3.80
C ARG A 77 -0.83 -14.87 3.97
N ALA A 78 0.00 -15.79 3.44
CA ALA A 78 1.45 -15.60 3.46
C ALA A 78 1.84 -14.29 2.78
N ARG A 79 1.28 -14.04 1.59
CA ARG A 79 1.56 -12.81 0.86
C ARG A 79 1.13 -11.56 1.64
N ILE A 80 -0.03 -11.61 2.25
CA ILE A 80 -0.53 -10.48 3.05
C ILE A 80 0.41 -10.16 4.20
N GLU A 81 0.89 -11.19 4.90
CA GLU A 81 1.81 -10.98 6.02
C GLU A 81 3.19 -10.52 5.56
N TYR A 82 3.70 -11.03 4.44
CA TYR A 82 4.94 -10.50 3.88
C TYR A 82 4.80 -9.06 3.43
N GLN A 83 3.65 -8.70 2.87
CA GLN A 83 3.39 -7.32 2.48
C GLN A 83 3.35 -6.38 3.70
N LYS A 84 2.77 -6.85 4.78
CA LYS A 84 2.75 -6.14 6.05
C LYS A 84 4.17 -5.95 6.59
N ALA A 85 4.96 -7.01 6.58
CA ALA A 85 6.36 -6.95 7.01
C ALA A 85 7.16 -5.97 6.16
N GLY A 86 6.92 -5.99 4.83
CA GLY A 86 7.57 -5.07 3.92
C GLY A 86 7.22 -3.62 4.17
N GLY A 87 5.94 -3.35 4.45
CA GLY A 87 5.49 -2.01 4.79
C GLY A 87 6.13 -1.49 6.07
N LEU A 88 6.27 -2.34 7.06
CA LEU A 88 6.96 -1.98 8.31
C LEU A 88 8.46 -1.77 8.08
N ALA A 89 9.05 -2.53 7.16
CA ALA A 89 10.45 -2.35 6.79
C ALA A 89 10.67 -1.00 6.12
N ILE A 90 9.72 -0.54 5.32
CA ILE A 90 9.77 0.81 4.72
C ILE A 90 9.82 1.86 5.83
N TYR A 91 8.97 1.72 6.83
CA TYR A 91 8.93 2.66 7.94
C TYR A 91 10.25 2.71 8.69
N LYS A 92 10.88 1.55 8.88
CA LYS A 92 12.18 1.47 9.55
C LYS A 92 13.35 1.90 8.68
N GLY A 93 13.11 2.10 7.39
CA GLY A 93 14.18 2.47 6.47
C GLY A 93 15.11 1.32 6.13
N ASN A 94 14.65 0.09 6.31
CA ASN A 94 15.48 -1.10 6.09
C ASN A 94 15.29 -1.61 4.66
N VAL A 95 16.10 -1.09 3.74
CA VAL A 95 16.00 -1.41 2.32
C VAL A 95 16.17 -2.90 2.04
N LYS A 96 17.10 -3.55 2.73
CA LYS A 96 17.33 -5.00 2.54
C LYS A 96 16.08 -5.81 2.85
N LYS A 97 15.40 -5.47 3.94
CA LYS A 97 14.16 -6.16 4.33
C LYS A 97 13.02 -5.82 3.38
N VAL A 98 12.96 -4.59 2.90
CA VAL A 98 11.98 -4.22 1.87
C VAL A 98 12.12 -5.12 0.65
N ILE A 99 13.34 -5.26 0.15
CA ILE A 99 13.62 -6.13 -1.00
C ILE A 99 13.24 -7.57 -0.68
N GLN A 100 13.65 -8.06 0.48
CA GLN A 100 13.39 -9.45 0.90
C GLN A 100 11.89 -9.74 0.93
N PHE A 101 11.12 -8.92 1.62
CA PHE A 101 9.69 -9.19 1.81
C PHE A 101 8.87 -8.99 0.55
N PHE A 102 9.13 -7.94 -0.21
CA PHE A 102 8.37 -7.74 -1.45
C PHE A 102 8.79 -8.70 -2.55
N SER A 103 10.03 -9.20 -2.53
CA SER A 103 10.43 -10.29 -3.42
C SER A 103 9.65 -11.57 -3.13
N GLN A 104 9.40 -11.86 -1.85
CA GLN A 104 8.57 -13.00 -1.48
C GLN A 104 7.12 -12.79 -1.93
N CYS A 105 6.60 -11.57 -1.77
CA CYS A 105 5.27 -11.26 -2.29
C CYS A 105 5.19 -11.51 -3.79
N GLN A 106 6.21 -11.10 -4.53
CA GLN A 106 6.26 -11.28 -5.98
C GLN A 106 6.27 -12.77 -6.35
N LYS A 107 7.00 -13.59 -5.61
CA LYS A 107 7.04 -15.05 -5.84
C LYS A 107 5.67 -15.68 -5.60
N LEU A 108 4.97 -15.24 -4.55
CA LEU A 108 3.68 -15.81 -4.17
C LEU A 108 2.54 -15.29 -5.03
N SER A 109 2.76 -14.21 -5.75
CA SER A 109 1.75 -13.62 -6.64
C SER A 109 2.40 -13.15 -7.94
N PRO A 110 2.75 -14.10 -8.83
CA PRO A 110 3.51 -13.77 -10.05
C PRO A 110 2.82 -12.76 -10.97
N ASN A 111 1.51 -12.66 -10.89
CA ASN A 111 0.75 -11.75 -11.73
C ASN A 111 0.68 -10.33 -11.17
N THR A 112 1.18 -10.12 -9.97
CA THR A 112 1.20 -8.80 -9.33
C THR A 112 2.60 -8.22 -9.42
N THR A 113 2.71 -6.98 -9.90
CA THR A 113 3.99 -6.30 -9.99
C THR A 113 4.16 -5.38 -8.80
N TYR A 114 5.29 -5.52 -8.11
CA TYR A 114 5.63 -4.63 -7.01
C TYR A 114 6.67 -3.63 -7.49
N GLU A 115 6.19 -2.44 -7.84
CA GLU A 115 7.02 -1.39 -8.44
C GLU A 115 8.19 -0.96 -7.53
N ILE A 116 8.02 -1.11 -6.22
CA ILE A 116 9.06 -0.75 -5.27
C ILE A 116 10.36 -1.52 -5.50
N LEU A 117 10.27 -2.71 -6.07
CA LEU A 117 11.46 -3.53 -6.36
C LEU A 117 12.33 -2.95 -7.45
N LYS A 118 11.81 -2.05 -8.27
CA LYS A 118 12.58 -1.42 -9.35
C LYS A 118 13.59 -0.41 -8.81
N ASN A 119 13.22 0.32 -7.74
CA ASN A 119 14.11 1.28 -7.13
C ASN A 119 13.77 1.42 -5.63
N PRO A 120 14.09 0.40 -4.84
CA PRO A 120 13.69 0.37 -3.44
C PRO A 120 14.33 1.45 -2.59
N GLU A 121 15.58 1.82 -2.86
CA GLU A 121 16.27 2.84 -2.07
C GLU A 121 15.57 4.18 -2.20
N ARG A 122 15.22 4.56 -3.41
CA ARG A 122 14.54 5.83 -3.66
C ARG A 122 13.15 5.86 -3.04
N ALA A 123 12.42 4.75 -3.17
CA ALA A 123 11.08 4.63 -2.60
C ALA A 123 11.14 4.73 -1.06
N VAL A 124 12.06 4.02 -0.44
CA VAL A 124 12.22 4.05 1.01
C VAL A 124 12.61 5.44 1.49
N GLN A 125 13.52 6.10 0.78
CA GLN A 125 13.93 7.46 1.13
C GLN A 125 12.72 8.42 1.08
N LYS A 126 11.93 8.33 0.03
CA LYS A 126 10.74 9.19 -0.11
C LYS A 126 9.72 8.92 0.99
N ALA A 127 9.53 7.65 1.33
CA ALA A 127 8.63 7.28 2.42
C ALA A 127 9.09 7.87 3.75
N ARG A 128 10.39 7.83 4.02
CA ARG A 128 10.94 8.38 5.25
C ARG A 128 10.74 9.89 5.32
N GLU A 129 10.90 10.58 4.20
CA GLU A 129 10.61 12.01 4.13
C GLU A 129 9.14 12.28 4.45
N TYR A 130 8.24 11.45 3.90
CA TYR A 130 6.82 11.55 4.19
C TYR A 130 6.54 11.38 5.68
N TYR A 131 7.12 10.35 6.29
CA TYR A 131 6.92 10.09 7.72
C TYR A 131 7.47 11.23 8.57
N THR A 132 8.60 11.77 8.19
CA THR A 132 9.19 12.92 8.89
C THR A 132 8.25 14.12 8.87
N LYS A 133 7.59 14.34 7.74
CA LYS A 133 6.66 15.45 7.59
C LYS A 133 5.37 15.26 8.35
N TYR A 134 4.75 14.09 8.21
CA TYR A 134 3.40 13.86 8.71
C TYR A 134 3.32 13.20 10.08
N LEU A 135 4.35 12.49 10.51
CA LEU A 135 4.37 11.82 11.81
C LEU A 135 5.32 12.49 12.82
N LYS A 136 5.94 13.56 12.42
CA LYS A 136 6.97 14.26 13.18
C LYS A 136 6.56 14.66 14.60
N GLU A 137 5.36 15.18 14.75
CA GLU A 137 4.89 15.70 16.02
C GLU A 137 4.71 14.60 17.07
N GLU A 138 4.31 13.41 16.65
CA GLU A 138 4.12 12.30 17.55
C GLU A 138 5.43 11.68 18.00
N GLU A 139 6.47 11.75 17.18
CA GLU A 139 7.80 11.26 17.54
C GLU A 139 8.42 12.07 18.68
N LYS A 140 8.08 13.33 18.79
CA LYS A 140 8.59 14.20 19.83
C LYS A 140 8.01 13.92 21.22
N LYS A 141 6.96 13.15 21.28
CA LYS A 141 6.37 12.73 22.55
C LYS A 141 7.01 11.46 23.07
#